data_253170f907ca303d10b77a9efccf643c
#
_entry.id   253170f907ca303d10b77a9efccf643c
#
_cell.length_a   1.000
_cell.length_b   1.000
_cell.length_c   1.000
_cell.angle_alpha   90.00
_cell.angle_beta   90.00
_cell.angle_gamma   90.00
#
_symmetry.space_group_name_H-M   'P 1'
#
loop_
_entity.id
_entity.type
_entity.pdbx_description
1 polymer ?
#
loop_
_entity_poly.entity_id
_entity_poly.type
_entity_poly.pdbx_seq_one_letter_code
_entity_poly.pdbx_strand_id
1 'polypeptide(L)'
;HIYTPVPRLEDALTLDEARVMIVRASTGEGKTQKIGRGFRDMAERNGQRFAALTHRSALVEELCDRLKLTSYNKVQERLNEYGTNAKDVYSFLGSCVHSIASPLIRSAFESCDVLFGDEAAQMLRSLESIYTQQTTTARDSTAQDVYDLLVKTIQTAPKVVLCDAGAND
;
A
#
# COMPACT_ATOMS: atom_id res chain seq x y z
N HIS A 1 -17.88 -1.87 13.58
CA HIS A 1 -17.60 -2.74 12.42
C HIS A 1 -18.89 -2.97 11.65
N ILE A 2 -18.89 -2.58 10.37
CA ILE A 2 -19.97 -2.91 9.45
C ILE A 2 -19.45 -4.03 8.54
N TYR A 3 -20.08 -5.19 8.63
CA TYR A 3 -19.82 -6.28 7.70
C TYR A 3 -20.80 -6.17 6.53
N THR A 4 -20.28 -5.98 5.33
CA THR A 4 -21.09 -5.88 4.13
C THR A 4 -20.68 -6.99 3.17
N PRO A 5 -21.46 -8.07 3.06
CA PRO A 5 -21.22 -9.07 2.02
C PRO A 5 -21.51 -8.49 0.65
N VAL A 6 -20.60 -8.70 -0.29
CA VAL A 6 -20.79 -8.28 -1.69
C VAL A 6 -20.78 -9.51 -2.61
N PRO A 7 -21.70 -9.59 -3.58
CA PRO A 7 -21.76 -10.72 -4.50
C PRO A 7 -20.52 -10.85 -5.39
N ARG A 8 -19.92 -9.72 -5.76
CA ARG A 8 -18.72 -9.66 -6.56
C ARG A 8 -17.72 -8.72 -5.93
N LEU A 9 -16.42 -9.01 -6.08
CA LEU A 9 -15.35 -8.15 -5.53
C LEU A 9 -15.44 -6.71 -6.04
N GLU A 10 -15.79 -6.55 -7.30
CA GLU A 10 -15.90 -5.23 -7.93
C GLU A 10 -16.96 -4.35 -7.25
N ASP A 11 -17.95 -4.94 -6.63
CA ASP A 11 -18.99 -4.20 -5.92
C ASP A 11 -18.42 -3.44 -4.71
N ALA A 12 -17.27 -3.85 -4.18
CA ALA A 12 -16.56 -3.13 -3.11
C ALA A 12 -16.11 -1.73 -3.56
N LEU A 13 -15.89 -1.51 -4.84
CA LEU A 13 -15.49 -0.21 -5.38
C LEU A 13 -16.58 0.86 -5.22
N THR A 14 -17.83 0.44 -5.09
CA THR A 14 -18.98 1.33 -4.92
C THR A 14 -19.31 1.62 -3.45
N LEU A 15 -18.64 0.95 -2.50
CA LEU A 15 -18.82 1.18 -1.08
C LEU A 15 -17.97 2.37 -0.62
N ASP A 16 -18.42 3.55 -0.94
CA ASP A 16 -17.65 4.79 -0.84
C ASP A 16 -17.66 5.42 0.56
N GLU A 17 -18.53 4.98 1.46
CA GLU A 17 -18.75 5.64 2.74
C GLU A 17 -17.67 5.35 3.80
N ALA A 18 -16.92 4.26 3.66
CA ALA A 18 -15.91 3.88 4.63
C ALA A 18 -14.52 4.42 4.26
N ARG A 19 -13.92 5.19 5.15
CA ARG A 19 -12.53 5.64 4.99
C ARG A 19 -11.55 4.46 5.00
N VAL A 20 -11.73 3.51 5.89
CA VAL A 20 -10.93 2.28 5.97
C VAL A 20 -11.78 1.09 5.57
N MET A 21 -11.34 0.39 4.55
CA MET A 21 -12.02 -0.80 4.02
C MET A 21 -11.09 -2.01 4.14
N ILE A 22 -11.59 -3.09 4.72
CA ILE A 22 -10.91 -4.38 4.74
C ILE A 22 -11.66 -5.32 3.84
N VAL A 23 -11.01 -5.78 2.77
CA VAL A 23 -11.59 -6.69 1.79
C VAL A 23 -11.05 -8.09 2.05
N ARG A 24 -11.95 -9.01 2.39
CA ARG A 24 -11.62 -10.43 2.56
C ARG A 24 -12.18 -11.24 1.41
N ALA A 25 -11.31 -11.96 0.77
CA ALA A 25 -11.68 -12.87 -0.30
C ALA A 25 -10.62 -13.95 -0.43
N SER A 26 -11.01 -15.11 -0.90
CA SER A 26 -10.10 -16.25 -1.07
C SER A 26 -8.95 -15.92 -2.02
N THR A 27 -7.85 -16.65 -1.84
CA THR A 27 -6.71 -16.58 -2.75
C THR A 27 -7.15 -16.95 -4.17
N GLY A 28 -6.70 -16.20 -5.16
CA GLY A 28 -7.04 -16.43 -6.56
C GLY A 28 -8.31 -15.74 -7.05
N GLU A 29 -9.06 -15.05 -6.20
CA GLU A 29 -10.25 -14.29 -6.63
C GLU A 29 -9.90 -12.95 -7.32
N GLY A 30 -8.63 -12.62 -7.42
CA GLY A 30 -8.18 -11.43 -8.14
C GLY A 30 -8.31 -10.14 -7.36
N LYS A 31 -8.11 -10.16 -6.05
CA LYS A 31 -8.17 -8.96 -5.19
C LYS A 31 -7.29 -7.83 -5.71
N THR A 32 -6.05 -8.12 -6.05
CA THR A 32 -5.11 -7.12 -6.58
C THR A 32 -5.63 -6.53 -7.89
N GLN A 33 -6.07 -7.39 -8.81
CA GLN A 33 -6.51 -6.94 -10.13
C GLN A 33 -7.87 -6.22 -10.08
N LYS A 34 -8.81 -6.74 -9.32
CA LYS A 34 -10.18 -6.19 -9.27
C LYS A 34 -10.30 -5.02 -8.30
N ILE A 35 -9.76 -5.15 -7.11
CA ILE A 35 -9.86 -4.14 -6.06
C ILE A 35 -8.74 -3.12 -6.17
N GLY A 36 -7.48 -3.58 -6.16
CA GLY A 36 -6.31 -2.69 -6.23
C GLY A 36 -6.33 -1.83 -7.48
N ARG A 37 -6.51 -2.45 -8.64
CA ARG A 37 -6.55 -1.73 -9.92
C ARG A 37 -7.78 -0.82 -10.01
N GLY A 38 -8.92 -1.25 -9.50
CA GLY A 38 -10.14 -0.44 -9.50
C GLY A 38 -9.96 0.85 -8.70
N PHE A 39 -9.44 0.79 -7.49
CA PHE A 39 -9.16 1.98 -6.68
C PHE A 39 -8.05 2.85 -7.26
N ARG A 40 -7.02 2.21 -7.85
CA ARG A 40 -5.96 2.93 -8.54
C ARG A 40 -6.51 3.76 -9.70
N ASP A 41 -7.37 3.18 -10.53
CA ASP A 41 -7.95 3.87 -11.69
C ASP A 41 -8.94 4.96 -11.25
N MET A 42 -9.68 4.74 -10.17
CA MET A 42 -10.53 5.78 -9.57
C MET A 42 -9.68 6.97 -9.07
N ALA A 43 -8.57 6.71 -8.40
CA ALA A 43 -7.66 7.75 -7.95
C ALA A 43 -7.11 8.56 -9.13
N GLU A 44 -6.74 7.92 -10.23
CA GLU A 44 -6.27 8.59 -11.44
C GLU A 44 -7.34 9.52 -12.01
N ARG A 45 -8.57 9.04 -12.14
CA ARG A 45 -9.69 9.85 -12.63
C ARG A 45 -9.99 11.07 -11.75
N ASN A 46 -9.76 10.93 -10.44
CA ASN A 46 -10.02 11.98 -9.46
C ASN A 46 -8.82 12.90 -9.20
N GLY A 47 -7.71 12.71 -9.91
CA GLY A 47 -6.50 13.49 -9.67
C GLY A 47 -5.85 13.25 -8.31
N GLN A 48 -6.05 12.07 -7.72
CA GLN A 48 -5.57 11.69 -6.40
C GLN A 48 -4.27 10.88 -6.50
N ARG A 49 -3.52 10.86 -5.40
CA ARG A 49 -2.31 10.06 -5.25
C ARG A 49 -2.65 8.70 -4.66
N PHE A 50 -2.07 7.67 -5.25
CA PHE A 50 -2.27 6.28 -4.85
C PHE A 50 -0.93 5.64 -4.47
N ALA A 51 -0.87 5.01 -3.31
CA ALA A 51 0.28 4.25 -2.87
C ALA A 51 -0.13 2.82 -2.51
N ALA A 52 0.68 1.86 -2.93
CA ALA A 52 0.43 0.45 -2.65
C ALA A 52 1.59 -0.19 -1.89
N LEU A 53 1.24 -1.10 -1.00
CA LEU A 53 2.17 -1.81 -0.15
C LEU A 53 2.00 -3.32 -0.27
N THR A 54 3.12 -4.02 -0.21
CA THR A 54 3.17 -5.47 0.00
C THR A 54 4.21 -5.83 1.06
N HIS A 55 4.18 -7.05 1.55
CA HIS A 55 5.03 -7.47 2.67
C HIS A 55 6.46 -7.86 2.27
N ARG A 56 6.72 -8.15 1.00
CA ARG A 56 8.03 -8.59 0.50
C ARG A 56 8.50 -7.76 -0.68
N SER A 57 9.78 -7.42 -0.67
CA SER A 57 10.42 -6.73 -1.79
C SER A 57 10.32 -7.51 -3.12
N ALA A 58 10.38 -8.83 -3.06
CA ALA A 58 10.25 -9.68 -4.26
C ALA A 58 8.88 -9.58 -4.94
N LEU A 59 7.84 -9.14 -4.23
CA LEU A 59 6.47 -9.01 -4.75
C LEU A 59 6.18 -7.62 -5.32
N VAL A 60 7.05 -6.64 -5.08
CA VAL A 60 6.78 -5.24 -5.45
C VAL A 60 6.68 -5.05 -6.95
N GLU A 61 7.60 -5.64 -7.72
CA GLU A 61 7.60 -5.47 -9.17
C GLU A 61 6.31 -6.04 -9.80
N GLU A 62 5.87 -7.21 -9.35
CA GLU A 62 4.60 -7.78 -9.82
C GLU A 62 3.40 -6.90 -9.45
N LEU A 63 3.37 -6.40 -8.22
CA LEU A 63 2.32 -5.48 -7.77
C LEU A 63 2.29 -4.22 -8.63
N CYS A 64 3.45 -3.62 -8.87
CA CYS A 64 3.56 -2.41 -9.69
C CYS A 64 3.17 -2.64 -11.15
N ASP A 65 3.52 -3.78 -11.73
CA ASP A 65 3.11 -4.13 -13.09
C ASP A 65 1.59 -4.30 -13.19
N ARG A 66 0.98 -4.98 -12.23
CA ARG A 66 -0.48 -5.19 -12.20
C ARG A 66 -1.26 -3.90 -11.99
N LEU A 67 -0.78 -3.02 -11.12
CA LEU A 67 -1.47 -1.78 -10.77
C LEU A 67 -1.00 -0.56 -11.57
N LYS A 68 -0.04 -0.71 -12.46
CA LYS A 68 0.59 0.40 -13.20
C LYS A 68 1.12 1.48 -12.25
N LEU A 69 2.02 1.07 -11.36
CA LEU A 69 2.68 1.94 -10.40
C LEU A 69 4.16 2.05 -10.70
N THR A 70 4.76 3.13 -10.24
CA THR A 70 6.22 3.23 -10.17
C THR A 70 6.71 2.41 -8.98
N SER A 71 7.64 1.48 -9.22
CA SER A 71 8.30 0.76 -8.14
C SER A 71 9.26 1.67 -7.38
N TYR A 72 9.30 1.51 -6.05
CA TYR A 72 10.23 2.25 -5.19
C TYR A 72 11.69 2.07 -5.61
N ASN A 73 12.03 0.95 -6.24
CA ASN A 73 13.38 0.69 -6.77
C ASN A 73 13.73 1.53 -8.00
N LYS A 74 12.73 2.05 -8.70
CA LYS A 74 12.90 2.82 -9.95
C LYS A 74 12.71 4.32 -9.75
N VAL A 75 12.42 4.78 -8.54
CA VAL A 75 12.15 6.19 -8.28
C VAL A 75 13.33 7.07 -8.66
N GLN A 76 14.54 6.72 -8.23
CA GLN A 76 15.72 7.52 -8.52
C GLN A 76 16.00 7.61 -10.04
N GLU A 77 15.88 6.50 -10.73
CA GLU A 77 16.03 6.45 -12.19
C GLU A 77 15.02 7.38 -12.88
N ARG A 78 13.75 7.28 -12.50
CA ARG A 78 12.70 8.13 -13.07
C ARG A 78 12.85 9.61 -12.72
N LEU A 79 13.32 9.93 -11.53
CA LEU A 79 13.63 11.32 -11.17
C LEU A 79 14.74 11.89 -12.05
N ASN A 80 15.73 11.08 -12.38
CA ASN A 80 16.81 11.47 -13.29
C ASN A 80 16.32 11.70 -14.72
N GLU A 81 15.34 10.90 -15.17
CA GLU A 81 14.75 11.03 -16.52
C GLU A 81 13.81 12.23 -16.65
N TYR A 82 12.96 12.46 -15.65
CA TYR A 82 11.88 13.45 -15.70
C TYR A 82 12.24 14.79 -15.05
N GLY A 83 13.39 14.89 -14.40
CA GLY A 83 13.84 16.12 -13.76
C GLY A 83 12.86 16.59 -12.67
N THR A 84 12.52 17.89 -12.69
CA THR A 84 11.66 18.50 -11.68
C THR A 84 10.18 18.15 -11.77
N ASN A 85 9.73 17.40 -12.77
CA ASN A 85 8.36 16.89 -12.87
C ASN A 85 8.14 15.64 -11.98
N ALA A 86 8.79 15.63 -10.84
CA ALA A 86 8.77 14.57 -9.85
C ALA A 86 7.38 14.24 -9.31
N LYS A 87 6.39 15.12 -9.48
CA LYS A 87 5.01 14.86 -9.02
C LYS A 87 4.44 13.57 -9.58
N ASP A 88 4.71 13.29 -10.85
CA ASP A 88 4.16 12.10 -11.52
C ASP A 88 4.80 10.81 -11.01
N VAL A 89 6.07 10.87 -10.58
CA VAL A 89 6.79 9.70 -10.05
C VAL A 89 6.19 9.24 -8.72
N TYR A 90 5.74 10.16 -7.89
CA TYR A 90 5.19 9.88 -6.56
C TYR A 90 3.67 9.71 -6.53
N SER A 91 2.99 10.02 -7.62
CA SER A 91 1.53 9.98 -7.67
C SER A 91 0.96 8.57 -7.65
N PHE A 92 1.71 7.59 -8.19
CA PHE A 92 1.33 6.19 -8.25
C PHE A 92 2.55 5.33 -7.91
N LEU A 93 2.73 5.03 -6.63
CA LEU A 93 3.93 4.37 -6.12
C LEU A 93 3.59 3.04 -5.45
N GLY A 94 4.44 2.05 -5.69
CA GLY A 94 4.41 0.77 -4.98
C GLY A 94 5.71 0.49 -4.24
N SER A 95 5.62 -0.06 -3.04
CA SER A 95 6.76 -0.40 -2.20
C SER A 95 6.49 -1.62 -1.34
N CYS A 96 7.56 -2.23 -0.83
CA CYS A 96 7.42 -3.11 0.33
C CYS A 96 7.28 -2.26 1.60
N VAL A 97 6.59 -2.80 2.59
CA VAL A 97 6.28 -2.07 3.82
C VAL A 97 7.53 -1.63 4.58
N HIS A 98 8.62 -2.41 4.53
CA HIS A 98 9.86 -2.10 5.25
C HIS A 98 10.61 -0.88 4.70
N SER A 99 10.32 -0.44 3.49
CA SER A 99 11.05 0.63 2.82
C SER A 99 10.34 1.99 2.85
N ILE A 100 9.15 2.08 3.39
CA ILE A 100 8.32 3.29 3.30
C ILE A 100 8.92 4.51 4.00
N ALA A 101 9.74 4.31 5.02
CA ALA A 101 10.41 5.39 5.76
C ALA A 101 11.67 5.91 5.07
N SER A 102 12.07 5.32 3.94
CA SER A 102 13.20 5.81 3.15
C SER A 102 12.97 7.26 2.72
N PRO A 103 13.96 8.15 2.91
CA PRO A 103 13.82 9.56 2.55
C PRO A 103 13.36 9.79 1.10
N LEU A 104 13.72 8.87 0.20
CA LEU A 104 13.39 8.97 -1.21
C LEU A 104 11.90 8.83 -1.50
N ILE A 105 11.18 8.02 -0.72
CA ILE A 105 9.76 7.70 -1.00
C ILE A 105 8.80 8.07 0.13
N ARG A 106 9.31 8.46 1.29
CA ARG A 106 8.52 8.76 2.49
C ARG A 106 7.36 9.72 2.21
N SER A 107 7.62 10.78 1.44
CA SER A 107 6.61 11.79 1.13
C SER A 107 5.41 11.24 0.36
N ALA A 108 5.60 10.19 -0.44
CA ALA A 108 4.51 9.56 -1.17
C ALA A 108 3.50 8.90 -0.22
N PHE A 109 3.97 8.35 0.90
CA PHE A 109 3.09 7.75 1.92
C PHE A 109 2.51 8.77 2.88
N GLU A 110 3.25 9.82 3.20
CA GLU A 110 2.75 10.91 4.04
C GLU A 110 1.61 11.70 3.39
N SER A 111 1.57 11.75 2.07
CA SER A 111 0.64 12.56 1.29
C SER A 111 -0.26 11.77 0.33
N CYS A 112 -0.33 10.44 0.43
CA CYS A 112 -1.22 9.68 -0.43
C CYS A 112 -2.69 9.92 -0.05
N ASP A 113 -3.54 9.92 -1.07
CA ASP A 113 -5.00 10.01 -0.90
C ASP A 113 -5.63 8.64 -0.73
N VAL A 114 -5.08 7.64 -1.40
CA VAL A 114 -5.49 6.24 -1.32
C VAL A 114 -4.31 5.36 -1.00
N LEU A 115 -4.39 4.63 0.11
CA LEU A 115 -3.43 3.60 0.48
C LEU A 115 -4.04 2.23 0.22
N PHE A 116 -3.35 1.42 -0.58
CA PHE A 116 -3.72 0.03 -0.84
C PHE A 116 -2.69 -0.91 -0.21
N GLY A 117 -3.15 -1.85 0.62
CA GLY A 117 -2.30 -2.88 1.19
C GLY A 117 -2.70 -4.26 0.67
N ASP A 118 -1.76 -4.94 0.02
CA ASP A 118 -1.95 -6.32 -0.42
C ASP A 118 -1.45 -7.27 0.66
N GLU A 119 -2.25 -8.27 0.99
CA GLU A 119 -1.96 -9.22 2.07
C GLU A 119 -1.63 -8.54 3.41
N ALA A 120 -2.56 -7.75 3.92
CA ALA A 120 -2.37 -6.90 5.08
C ALA A 120 -1.93 -7.65 6.34
N ALA A 121 -2.45 -8.86 6.58
CA ALA A 121 -2.04 -9.68 7.72
C ALA A 121 -0.56 -10.06 7.65
N GLN A 122 -0.06 -10.38 6.46
CA GLN A 122 1.35 -10.69 6.26
C GLN A 122 2.23 -9.47 6.46
N MET A 123 1.80 -8.29 6.03
CA MET A 123 2.52 -7.04 6.28
C MET A 123 2.67 -6.77 7.78
N LEU A 124 1.59 -6.90 8.53
CA LEU A 124 1.60 -6.66 9.97
C LEU A 124 2.49 -7.67 10.71
N ARG A 125 2.40 -8.94 10.37
CA ARG A 125 3.28 -9.99 10.94
C ARG A 125 4.75 -9.72 10.63
N SER A 126 5.04 -9.30 9.42
CA SER A 126 6.40 -8.96 8.98
C SER A 126 7.00 -7.83 9.81
N LEU A 127 6.24 -6.77 10.07
CA LEU A 127 6.65 -5.66 10.93
C LEU A 127 6.82 -6.09 12.38
N GLU A 128 5.89 -6.86 12.90
CA GLU A 128 5.94 -7.40 14.26
C GLU A 128 7.18 -8.26 14.47
N SER A 129 7.50 -9.14 13.53
CA SER A 129 8.70 -9.98 13.56
C SER A 129 9.99 -9.15 13.64
N ILE A 130 10.11 -8.09 12.85
CA ILE A 130 11.28 -7.20 12.89
C ILE A 130 11.34 -6.45 14.21
N TYR A 131 10.22 -5.95 14.68
CA TYR A 131 10.15 -5.20 15.93
C TYR A 131 10.53 -6.04 17.15
N THR A 132 10.14 -7.31 17.19
CA THR A 132 10.42 -8.22 18.31
C THR A 132 11.81 -8.83 18.26
N GLN A 133 12.44 -8.94 17.10
CA GLN A 133 13.78 -9.52 16.93
C GLN A 133 14.91 -8.52 17.19
N GLN A 134 14.62 -7.25 17.30
CA GLN A 134 15.63 -6.22 17.58
C GLN A 134 16.00 -6.21 19.03
N THR A 135 17.26 -6.54 19.29
CA THR A 135 17.85 -6.36 20.61
C THR A 135 17.94 -4.88 20.97
N THR A 136 17.74 -4.57 22.24
CA THR A 136 17.61 -3.23 22.80
C THR A 136 18.73 -2.23 22.50
N THR A 137 19.87 -2.69 22.01
CA THR A 137 21.06 -1.85 21.77
C THR A 137 21.21 -1.36 20.32
N ALA A 138 20.52 -1.99 19.38
CA ALA A 138 20.55 -1.62 17.97
C ALA A 138 19.11 -1.45 17.46
N ARG A 139 18.25 -0.86 18.27
CA ARG A 139 16.95 -0.49 17.77
C ARG A 139 17.16 0.42 16.62
N ASP A 140 17.07 -0.19 15.50
CA ASP A 140 16.92 0.50 14.27
C ASP A 140 15.79 1.49 14.47
N SER A 141 16.15 2.75 14.61
CA SER A 141 15.23 3.84 14.46
C SER A 141 14.36 3.62 13.22
N THR A 142 14.89 2.93 12.22
CA THR A 142 14.24 2.55 10.97
C THR A 142 12.98 1.70 11.16
N ALA A 143 12.98 0.67 11.99
CA ALA A 143 11.79 -0.17 12.19
C ALA A 143 10.69 0.59 12.93
N GLN A 144 11.06 1.39 13.93
CA GLN A 144 10.12 2.27 14.62
C GLN A 144 9.55 3.31 13.68
N ASP A 145 10.39 3.92 12.84
CA ASP A 145 9.97 4.91 11.83
C ASP A 145 8.99 4.29 10.83
N VAL A 146 9.24 3.08 10.35
CA VAL A 146 8.33 2.35 9.45
C VAL A 146 6.97 2.14 10.11
N TYR A 147 6.99 1.64 11.33
CA TYR A 147 5.75 1.39 12.08
C TYR A 147 4.96 2.68 12.30
N ASP A 148 5.61 3.73 12.79
CA ASP A 148 4.98 5.01 13.07
C ASP A 148 4.43 5.64 11.78
N LEU A 149 5.16 5.57 10.69
CA LEU A 149 4.70 6.10 9.40
C LEU A 149 3.50 5.30 8.87
N LEU A 150 3.53 3.97 8.98
CA LEU A 150 2.42 3.13 8.54
C LEU A 150 1.15 3.45 9.34
N VAL A 151 1.26 3.51 10.66
CA VAL A 151 0.13 3.87 11.54
C VAL A 151 -0.41 5.25 11.19
N LYS A 152 0.46 6.24 11.06
CA LYS A 152 0.07 7.59 10.68
C LYS A 152 -0.63 7.64 9.33
N THR A 153 -0.10 6.92 8.33
CA THR A 153 -0.68 6.87 7.00
C THR A 153 -2.08 6.23 7.02
N ILE A 154 -2.25 5.13 7.75
CA ILE A 154 -3.56 4.48 7.92
C ILE A 154 -4.55 5.41 8.63
N GLN A 155 -4.09 6.20 9.60
CA GLN A 155 -4.94 7.13 10.34
C GLN A 155 -5.34 8.37 9.54
N THR A 156 -4.49 8.83 8.63
CA THR A 156 -4.65 10.15 7.98
C THR A 156 -5.02 10.08 6.51
N ALA A 157 -4.73 8.99 5.80
CA ALA A 157 -5.09 8.88 4.39
C ALA A 157 -6.62 8.93 4.21
N PRO A 158 -7.13 9.71 3.28
CA PRO A 158 -8.57 9.83 3.03
C PRO A 158 -9.25 8.50 2.72
N LYS A 159 -8.53 7.57 2.09
CA LYS A 159 -9.02 6.21 1.81
C LYS A 159 -7.93 5.19 2.06
N VAL A 160 -8.28 4.13 2.79
CA VAL A 160 -7.39 2.99 3.06
C VAL A 160 -8.11 1.70 2.66
N VAL A 161 -7.49 0.92 1.79
CA VAL A 161 -8.04 -0.36 1.32
C VAL A 161 -7.03 -1.46 1.63
N LEU A 162 -7.37 -2.34 2.54
CA LEU A 162 -6.53 -3.47 2.94
C LEU A 162 -7.17 -4.77 2.46
N CYS A 163 -6.45 -5.50 1.63
CA CYS A 163 -6.89 -6.80 1.15
C CYS A 163 -6.23 -7.91 1.95
N ASP A 164 -7.02 -8.93 2.27
CA ASP A 164 -6.54 -10.08 3.00
C ASP A 164 -7.21 -11.36 2.50
N ALA A 165 -6.56 -12.48 2.73
CA ALA A 165 -7.15 -13.79 2.50
C ALA A 165 -8.22 -14.08 3.57
N GLY A 166 -9.19 -14.91 3.22
CA GLY A 166 -10.16 -15.40 4.20
C GLY A 166 -9.52 -16.28 5.27
N ALA A 167 -10.22 -16.47 6.37
CA ALA A 167 -9.70 -17.22 7.53
C ALA A 167 -9.31 -18.69 7.23
N ASN A 168 -9.69 -19.21 6.08
CA ASN A 168 -9.43 -20.59 5.64
C ASN A 168 -8.30 -20.73 4.63
N ASP A 169 -7.57 -19.66 4.35
CA ASP A 169 -6.48 -19.64 3.36
C ASP A 169 -5.11 -19.73 4.00
#